data_5a19cb9c3d04ce5b73139ae31ffdc8f9
#
_entry.id   5a19cb9c3d04ce5b73139ae31ffdc8f9
#
_cell.length_a   1.000
_cell.length_b   1.000
_cell.length_c   1.000
_cell.angle_alpha   90.00
_cell.angle_beta   90.00
_cell.angle_gamma   90.00
#
_symmetry.space_group_name_H-M   'P 1'
#
loop_
_entity.id
_entity.type
_entity.pdbx_description
1 polymer ?
#
loop_
_entity_poly.entity_id
_entity_poly.type
_entity_poly.pdbx_seq_one_letter_code
_entity_poly.pdbx_strand_id
1 'polypeptide(L)'
;MSAVQTAILGQIGAGCLTTGQIIAATGFIPQQVYTACRKLILRDLIARQEIGCFALTDAGREVLDGKRSIRSKIGRAKAPKGRGSLRQRAWNVMAMTSVFTVPDLVTVVCEGAERRASDNLQRFCARLAQAGYLDRLTARAPGARLSSNGFIRYRVRRHTGPVAPSFRPESSAFYDHNLGQEVCCDG
;
A
#
# COMPACT_ATOMS: atom_id res chain seq x y z
N MET A 1 -3.93 -18.01 -9.18
CA MET A 1 -4.43 -17.25 -10.34
C MET A 1 -5.95 -17.33 -10.39
N SER A 2 -6.63 -16.35 -11.02
CA SER A 2 -8.05 -16.51 -11.36
C SER A 2 -8.20 -17.37 -12.62
N ALA A 3 -9.35 -18.04 -12.79
CA ALA A 3 -9.66 -18.83 -14.00
C ALA A 3 -9.42 -18.03 -15.29
N VAL A 4 -9.79 -16.74 -15.31
CA VAL A 4 -9.58 -15.82 -16.42
C VAL A 4 -8.09 -15.66 -16.76
N GLN A 5 -7.23 -15.50 -15.77
CA GLN A 5 -5.78 -15.34 -15.99
C GLN A 5 -5.14 -16.62 -16.53
N THR A 6 -5.57 -17.78 -16.03
CA THR A 6 -5.08 -19.08 -16.51
C THR A 6 -5.50 -19.32 -17.96
N ALA A 7 -6.75 -19.04 -18.31
CA ALA A 7 -7.24 -19.17 -19.66
C ALA A 7 -6.48 -18.25 -20.65
N ILE A 8 -6.24 -16.98 -20.27
CA ILE A 8 -5.48 -16.03 -21.10
C ILE A 8 -4.04 -16.50 -21.32
N LEU A 9 -3.34 -16.98 -20.28
CA LEU A 9 -1.99 -17.50 -20.43
C LEU A 9 -1.94 -18.70 -21.39
N GLY A 10 -2.93 -19.62 -21.29
CA GLY A 10 -3.02 -20.77 -22.18
C GLY A 10 -3.20 -20.35 -23.64
N GLN A 11 -4.01 -19.35 -23.92
CA GLN A 11 -4.23 -18.85 -25.29
C GLN A 11 -2.99 -18.14 -25.87
N ILE A 12 -2.30 -17.32 -25.07
CA ILE A 12 -1.07 -16.62 -25.50
C ILE A 12 0.10 -17.59 -25.70
N GLY A 13 0.04 -18.81 -25.14
CA GLY A 13 1.09 -19.81 -25.27
C GLY A 13 1.45 -20.17 -26.72
N ALA A 14 0.53 -19.99 -27.63
CA ALA A 14 0.71 -20.29 -29.08
C ALA A 14 1.29 -19.12 -29.90
N GLY A 15 1.45 -17.92 -29.34
CA GLY A 15 1.97 -16.75 -30.08
C GLY A 15 1.56 -15.40 -29.50
N CYS A 16 1.73 -14.32 -30.29
CA CYS A 16 1.35 -12.98 -29.89
C CYS A 16 -0.12 -12.71 -30.23
N LEU A 17 -0.95 -12.45 -29.22
CA LEU A 17 -2.39 -12.20 -29.41
C LEU A 17 -2.77 -10.77 -29.00
N THR A 18 -3.57 -10.11 -29.81
CA THR A 18 -4.20 -8.83 -29.46
C THR A 18 -5.32 -9.03 -28.46
N THR A 19 -5.72 -7.97 -27.77
CA THR A 19 -6.84 -8.02 -26.81
C THR A 19 -8.13 -8.53 -27.44
N GLY A 20 -8.42 -8.12 -28.69
CA GLY A 20 -9.59 -8.58 -29.44
C GLY A 20 -9.56 -10.09 -29.71
N GLN A 21 -8.41 -10.63 -30.11
CA GLN A 21 -8.21 -12.07 -30.32
C GLN A 21 -8.36 -12.86 -29.02
N ILE A 22 -7.83 -12.34 -27.91
CA ILE A 22 -7.98 -12.96 -26.59
C ILE A 22 -9.46 -13.00 -26.17
N ILE A 23 -10.22 -11.91 -26.39
CA ILE A 23 -11.65 -11.85 -26.10
C ILE A 23 -12.39 -12.89 -26.94
N ALA A 24 -12.11 -12.96 -28.26
CA ALA A 24 -12.75 -13.90 -29.17
C ALA A 24 -12.43 -15.36 -28.78
N ALA A 25 -11.19 -15.66 -28.40
CA ALA A 25 -10.75 -17.01 -28.05
C ALA A 25 -11.25 -17.48 -26.67
N THR A 26 -11.44 -16.55 -25.71
CA THR A 26 -11.79 -16.91 -24.34
C THR A 26 -13.28 -16.72 -24.02
N GLY A 27 -14.00 -15.92 -24.78
CA GLY A 27 -15.41 -15.57 -24.55
C GLY A 27 -15.65 -14.69 -23.31
N PHE A 28 -14.61 -14.19 -22.66
CA PHE A 28 -14.75 -13.30 -21.50
C PHE A 28 -15.11 -11.87 -21.93
N ILE A 29 -15.81 -11.15 -21.05
CA ILE A 29 -16.14 -9.74 -21.30
C ILE A 29 -14.87 -8.89 -21.36
N PRO A 30 -14.82 -7.84 -22.21
CA PRO A 30 -13.63 -7.01 -22.42
C PRO A 30 -12.99 -6.51 -21.13
N GLN A 31 -13.78 -6.05 -20.19
CA GLN A 31 -13.30 -5.53 -18.91
C GLN A 31 -12.52 -6.57 -18.06
N GLN A 32 -12.96 -7.83 -18.11
CA GLN A 32 -12.26 -8.93 -17.42
C GLN A 32 -10.91 -9.21 -18.07
N VAL A 33 -10.87 -9.23 -19.41
CA VAL A 33 -9.64 -9.46 -20.18
C VAL A 33 -8.63 -8.32 -19.94
N TYR A 34 -9.05 -7.05 -20.03
CA TYR A 34 -8.17 -5.91 -19.73
C TYR A 34 -7.59 -5.96 -18.33
N THR A 35 -8.44 -6.26 -17.34
CA THR A 35 -8.00 -6.35 -15.94
C THR A 35 -7.03 -7.51 -15.72
N ALA A 36 -7.29 -8.64 -16.35
CA ALA A 36 -6.43 -9.82 -16.26
C ALA A 36 -5.08 -9.60 -16.94
N CYS A 37 -5.06 -9.08 -18.17
CA CYS A 37 -3.83 -8.74 -18.90
C CYS A 37 -2.96 -7.76 -18.10
N ARG A 38 -3.57 -6.70 -17.53
CA ARG A 38 -2.85 -5.75 -16.67
C ARG A 38 -2.19 -6.45 -15.47
N LYS A 39 -2.89 -7.38 -14.82
CA LYS A 39 -2.35 -8.15 -13.68
C LYS A 39 -1.25 -9.12 -14.12
N LEU A 40 -1.34 -9.70 -15.30
CA LEU A 40 -0.33 -10.60 -15.85
C LEU A 40 0.95 -9.83 -16.23
N ILE A 41 0.82 -8.62 -16.81
CA ILE A 41 1.97 -7.72 -17.06
C ILE A 41 2.66 -7.34 -15.76
N LEU A 42 1.90 -6.94 -14.72
CA LEU A 42 2.45 -6.59 -13.41
C LEU A 42 3.19 -7.75 -12.71
N ARG A 43 2.92 -8.98 -13.13
CA ARG A 43 3.58 -10.20 -12.65
C ARG A 43 4.72 -10.66 -13.55
N ASP A 44 4.99 -9.91 -14.61
CA ASP A 44 5.99 -10.23 -15.63
C ASP A 44 5.75 -11.60 -16.31
N LEU A 45 4.47 -11.97 -16.50
CA LEU A 45 4.11 -13.23 -17.15
C LEU A 45 3.79 -13.05 -18.64
N ILE A 46 3.36 -11.85 -19.03
CA ILE A 46 3.17 -11.44 -20.42
C ILE A 46 3.79 -10.06 -20.64
N ALA A 47 4.29 -9.82 -21.83
CA ALA A 47 4.80 -8.53 -22.27
C ALA A 47 3.97 -8.01 -23.46
N ARG A 48 3.78 -6.70 -23.54
CA ARG A 48 3.17 -6.05 -24.71
C ARG A 48 4.24 -5.82 -25.76
N GLN A 49 3.99 -6.30 -26.97
CA GLN A 49 4.84 -6.09 -28.13
C GLN A 49 4.47 -4.80 -28.87
N GLU A 50 5.36 -4.30 -29.72
CA GLU A 50 5.18 -3.05 -30.48
C GLU A 50 3.91 -3.01 -31.33
N ILE A 51 3.46 -4.14 -31.84
CA ILE A 51 2.24 -4.29 -32.66
C ILE A 51 0.95 -4.28 -31.83
N GLY A 52 1.04 -4.07 -30.50
CA GLY A 52 -0.13 -4.02 -29.61
C GLY A 52 -0.69 -5.38 -29.22
N CYS A 53 0.01 -6.47 -29.50
CA CYS A 53 -0.30 -7.81 -29.03
C CYS A 53 0.47 -8.16 -27.76
N PHE A 54 0.05 -9.22 -27.07
CA PHE A 54 0.68 -9.76 -25.86
C PHE A 54 1.35 -11.09 -26.18
N ALA A 55 2.60 -11.24 -25.73
CA ALA A 55 3.36 -12.48 -25.79
C ALA A 55 3.75 -12.96 -24.40
N LEU A 56 3.99 -14.27 -24.23
CA LEU A 56 4.53 -14.80 -22.97
C LEU A 56 5.96 -14.34 -22.77
N THR A 57 6.29 -14.00 -21.54
CA THR A 57 7.69 -13.89 -21.07
C THR A 57 8.23 -15.28 -20.73
N ASP A 58 9.54 -15.39 -20.44
CA ASP A 58 10.12 -16.64 -19.97
C ASP A 58 9.50 -17.10 -18.66
N ALA A 59 9.24 -16.15 -17.74
CA ALA A 59 8.50 -16.42 -16.51
C ALA A 59 7.06 -16.91 -16.77
N GLY A 60 6.40 -16.40 -17.81
CA GLY A 60 5.07 -16.85 -18.24
C GLY A 60 5.10 -18.28 -18.77
N ARG A 61 6.10 -18.65 -19.54
CA ARG A 61 6.32 -20.02 -20.06
C ARG A 61 6.56 -21.02 -18.93
N GLU A 62 7.45 -20.69 -17.98
CA GLU A 62 7.71 -21.53 -16.80
C GLU A 62 6.45 -21.80 -15.97
N VAL A 63 5.55 -20.84 -15.89
CA VAL A 63 4.27 -20.99 -15.20
C VAL A 63 3.32 -21.89 -15.97
N LEU A 64 3.27 -21.77 -17.28
CA LEU A 64 2.42 -22.61 -18.15
C LEU A 64 2.90 -24.08 -18.12
N ASP A 65 4.21 -24.30 -18.10
CA ASP A 65 4.86 -25.62 -17.99
C ASP A 65 4.76 -26.24 -16.58
N GLY A 66 4.14 -25.54 -15.63
CA GLY A 66 4.04 -26.02 -14.24
C GLY A 66 5.35 -25.97 -13.44
N LYS A 67 6.45 -25.48 -14.04
CA LYS A 67 7.78 -25.40 -13.41
C LYS A 67 7.85 -24.31 -12.35
N ARG A 68 6.94 -23.32 -12.41
CA ARG A 68 6.90 -22.18 -11.49
C ARG A 68 5.51 -22.00 -10.89
N SER A 69 5.42 -22.07 -9.56
CA SER A 69 4.20 -21.71 -8.85
C SER A 69 4.06 -20.20 -8.73
N ILE A 70 2.90 -19.67 -9.12
CA ILE A 70 2.60 -18.24 -8.94
C ILE A 70 2.24 -18.00 -7.49
N ARG A 71 3.11 -17.29 -6.77
CA ARG A 71 2.79 -16.79 -5.45
C ARG A 71 1.61 -15.83 -5.54
N SER A 72 0.59 -16.05 -4.73
CA SER A 72 -0.68 -15.32 -4.68
C SER A 72 -0.55 -13.81 -4.45
N LYS A 73 0.58 -13.33 -3.96
CA LYS A 73 0.85 -11.93 -3.71
C LYS A 73 1.66 -11.34 -4.87
N ILE A 74 1.06 -10.40 -5.60
CA ILE A 74 1.82 -9.41 -6.37
C ILE A 74 2.76 -8.77 -5.34
N GLY A 75 4.05 -9.09 -5.39
CA GLY A 75 5.01 -8.41 -4.56
C GLY A 75 4.90 -6.93 -4.90
N ARG A 76 4.36 -6.11 -4.00
CA ARG A 76 4.63 -4.68 -4.06
C ARG A 76 6.14 -4.60 -4.17
N ALA A 77 6.65 -3.93 -5.21
CA ALA A 77 8.06 -3.62 -5.29
C ALA A 77 8.48 -3.19 -3.88
N LYS A 78 9.40 -3.93 -3.26
CA LYS A 78 9.91 -3.57 -1.94
C LYS A 78 10.41 -2.15 -2.10
N ALA A 79 9.83 -1.22 -1.36
CA ALA A 79 10.38 0.12 -1.25
C ALA A 79 11.89 -0.03 -1.01
N PRO A 80 12.74 0.77 -1.67
CA PRO A 80 14.17 0.63 -1.55
C PRO A 80 14.54 0.52 -0.08
N LYS A 81 15.34 -0.50 0.26
CA LYS A 81 15.82 -0.75 1.62
C LYS A 81 16.64 0.48 2.06
N GLY A 82 16.04 1.36 2.84
CA GLY A 82 16.73 2.58 3.32
C GLY A 82 15.78 3.68 3.79
N ARG A 83 14.58 3.73 3.24
CA ARG A 83 13.57 4.70 3.69
C ARG A 83 12.37 3.92 4.22
N GLY A 84 12.15 3.97 5.53
CA GLY A 84 11.04 3.30 6.19
C GLY A 84 9.67 3.69 5.60
N SER A 85 8.62 2.95 5.91
CA SER A 85 7.25 3.30 5.50
C SER A 85 6.91 4.73 5.95
N LEU A 86 5.91 5.37 5.31
CA LEU A 86 5.43 6.69 5.72
C LEU A 86 5.18 6.80 7.23
N ARG A 87 4.58 5.75 7.82
CA ARG A 87 4.32 5.68 9.28
C ARG A 87 5.60 5.58 10.10
N GLN A 88 6.60 4.85 9.61
CA GLN A 88 7.91 4.75 10.27
C GLN A 88 8.63 6.10 10.25
N ARG A 89 8.62 6.82 9.12
CA ARG A 89 9.21 8.16 9.05
C ARG A 89 8.50 9.14 9.97
N ALA A 90 7.16 9.09 10.01
CA ALA A 90 6.38 9.90 10.94
C ALA A 90 6.70 9.57 12.41
N TRP A 91 6.84 8.29 12.75
CA TRP A 91 7.21 7.84 14.09
C TRP A 91 8.58 8.37 14.51
N ASN A 92 9.56 8.36 13.59
CA ASN A 92 10.89 8.91 13.85
C ASN A 92 10.85 10.44 14.09
N VAL A 93 10.01 11.17 13.32
CA VAL A 93 9.83 12.62 13.54
C VAL A 93 9.14 12.90 14.87
N MET A 94 8.15 12.09 15.26
CA MET A 94 7.48 12.19 16.56
C MET A 94 8.45 12.04 17.74
N ALA A 95 9.51 11.23 17.60
CA ALA A 95 10.55 11.09 18.63
C ALA A 95 11.30 12.40 18.94
N MET A 96 11.39 13.29 17.95
CA MET A 96 12.14 14.55 18.03
C MET A 96 11.24 15.77 18.29
N THR A 97 9.92 15.61 18.15
CA THR A 97 8.96 16.72 18.21
C THR A 97 7.97 16.48 19.34
N SER A 98 7.93 17.38 20.30
CA SER A 98 7.02 17.23 21.46
C SER A 98 5.56 17.49 21.12
N VAL A 99 5.26 18.45 20.23
CA VAL A 99 3.91 18.82 19.80
C VAL A 99 3.92 19.04 18.28
N PHE A 100 2.94 18.50 17.59
CA PHE A 100 2.83 18.58 16.12
C PHE A 100 1.37 18.50 15.66
N THR A 101 1.15 18.86 14.40
CA THR A 101 -0.10 18.61 13.66
C THR A 101 0.17 17.59 12.52
N VAL A 102 -0.90 17.01 11.94
CA VAL A 102 -0.73 16.13 10.78
C VAL A 102 -0.12 16.84 9.58
N PRO A 103 -0.50 18.10 9.23
CA PRO A 103 0.20 18.85 8.18
C PRO A 103 1.70 19.02 8.42
N ASP A 104 2.14 19.26 9.67
CA ASP A 104 3.58 19.37 10.00
C ASP A 104 4.30 18.07 9.65
N LEU A 105 3.74 16.92 10.06
CA LEU A 105 4.29 15.61 9.71
C LEU A 105 4.33 15.38 8.21
N VAL A 106 3.25 15.70 7.49
CA VAL A 106 3.19 15.55 6.02
C VAL A 106 4.31 16.35 5.37
N THR A 107 4.52 17.59 5.78
CA THR A 107 5.57 18.48 5.22
C THR A 107 6.97 17.88 5.40
N VAL A 108 7.24 17.26 6.56
CA VAL A 108 8.57 16.71 6.87
C VAL A 108 8.80 15.33 6.26
N VAL A 109 7.76 14.45 6.22
CA VAL A 109 7.96 13.03 5.89
C VAL A 109 7.58 12.67 4.46
N CYS A 110 6.83 13.53 3.72
CA CYS A 110 6.41 13.21 2.36
C CYS A 110 7.51 13.52 1.35
N GLU A 111 7.73 12.55 0.45
CA GLU A 111 8.70 12.63 -0.66
C GLU A 111 8.02 12.87 -2.01
N GLY A 112 6.72 13.20 -2.02
CA GLY A 112 5.94 13.50 -3.22
C GLY A 112 5.31 12.29 -3.93
N ALA A 113 5.74 11.07 -3.63
CA ALA A 113 5.20 9.85 -4.25
C ALA A 113 3.99 9.24 -3.51
N GLU A 114 3.70 9.70 -2.31
CA GLU A 114 2.68 9.11 -1.44
C GLU A 114 1.29 9.66 -1.73
N ARG A 115 0.47 8.86 -2.38
CA ARG A 115 -0.96 9.18 -2.54
C ARG A 115 -1.67 9.12 -1.18
N ARG A 116 -2.43 10.17 -0.84
CA ARG A 116 -3.23 10.27 0.39
C ARG A 116 -2.39 10.16 1.68
N ALA A 117 -1.19 10.75 1.68
CA ALA A 117 -0.33 10.77 2.85
C ALA A 117 -1.03 11.39 4.07
N SER A 118 -1.74 12.51 3.87
CA SER A 118 -2.49 13.20 4.92
C SER A 118 -3.54 12.28 5.56
N ASP A 119 -4.38 11.60 4.77
CA ASP A 119 -5.41 10.69 5.28
C ASP A 119 -4.80 9.49 6.04
N ASN A 120 -3.67 8.98 5.52
CA ASN A 120 -2.96 7.86 6.17
C ASN A 120 -2.42 8.27 7.53
N LEU A 121 -1.73 9.42 7.59
CA LEU A 121 -1.16 9.93 8.84
C LEU A 121 -2.23 10.39 9.82
N GLN A 122 -3.33 10.98 9.34
CA GLN A 122 -4.45 11.35 10.20
C GLN A 122 -5.06 10.14 10.91
N ARG A 123 -5.31 9.04 10.17
CA ARG A 123 -5.82 7.80 10.76
C ARG A 123 -4.79 7.16 11.70
N PHE A 124 -3.51 7.22 11.36
CA PHE A 124 -2.44 6.69 12.19
C PHE A 124 -2.35 7.45 13.52
N CYS A 125 -2.29 8.79 13.50
CA CYS A 125 -2.26 9.62 14.70
C CYS A 125 -3.51 9.46 15.56
N ALA A 126 -4.70 9.38 14.92
CA ALA A 126 -5.95 9.18 15.64
C ALA A 126 -5.96 7.86 16.43
N ARG A 127 -5.49 6.77 15.83
CA ARG A 127 -5.38 5.45 16.47
C ARG A 127 -4.27 5.41 17.52
N LEU A 128 -3.12 6.06 17.28
CA LEU A 128 -2.07 6.19 18.28
C LEU A 128 -2.56 6.94 19.53
N ALA A 129 -3.44 7.94 19.34
CA ALA A 129 -4.05 8.64 20.46
C ALA A 129 -5.02 7.73 21.23
N GLN A 130 -5.81 6.90 20.56
CA GLN A 130 -6.68 5.91 21.21
C GLN A 130 -5.87 4.86 21.98
N ALA A 131 -4.72 4.46 21.48
CA ALA A 131 -3.83 3.51 22.13
C ALA A 131 -2.90 4.15 23.20
N GLY A 132 -3.06 5.44 23.50
CA GLY A 132 -2.30 6.13 24.56
C GLY A 132 -0.86 6.49 24.23
N TYR A 133 -0.45 6.44 22.95
CA TYR A 133 0.88 6.92 22.52
C TYR A 133 0.92 8.43 22.33
N LEU A 134 -0.23 9.05 21.99
CA LEU A 134 -0.38 10.48 21.78
C LEU A 134 -1.52 11.04 22.63
N ASP A 135 -1.38 12.26 23.09
CA ASP A 135 -2.47 13.07 23.65
C ASP A 135 -3.00 14.01 22.58
N ARG A 136 -4.32 14.15 22.47
CA ARG A 136 -4.96 15.20 21.68
C ARG A 136 -5.08 16.45 22.52
N LEU A 137 -4.52 17.56 22.09
CA LEU A 137 -4.63 18.83 22.77
C LEU A 137 -5.96 19.51 22.42
N THR A 138 -6.58 20.19 23.41
CA THR A 138 -7.81 20.95 23.22
C THR A 138 -7.59 22.17 22.31
N ALA A 139 -6.46 22.85 22.46
CA ALA A 139 -6.09 23.96 21.60
C ALA A 139 -5.66 23.47 20.22
N ARG A 140 -6.40 23.92 19.18
CA ARG A 140 -6.12 23.60 17.78
C ARG A 140 -5.12 24.59 17.20
N ALA A 141 -4.38 24.15 16.18
CA ALA A 141 -3.58 25.05 15.36
C ALA A 141 -4.47 25.75 14.32
N PRO A 142 -4.19 27.00 13.96
CA PRO A 142 -4.95 27.72 12.93
C PRO A 142 -4.97 26.95 11.61
N GLY A 143 -6.12 26.94 10.94
CA GLY A 143 -6.25 26.41 9.59
C GLY A 143 -5.91 27.45 8.54
N ALA A 144 -5.70 27.03 7.30
CA ALA A 144 -5.37 27.91 6.18
C ALA A 144 -6.54 28.81 5.74
N ARG A 145 -7.78 28.50 6.12
CA ARG A 145 -8.97 29.28 5.78
C ARG A 145 -9.63 29.82 7.04
N LEU A 146 -10.23 31.00 6.97
CA LEU A 146 -10.95 31.65 8.08
C LEU A 146 -12.10 30.78 8.62
N SER A 147 -12.74 29.98 7.77
CA SER A 147 -13.83 29.06 8.16
C SER A 147 -13.32 27.68 8.62
N SER A 148 -12.00 27.49 8.75
CA SER A 148 -11.42 26.20 9.15
C SER A 148 -11.54 26.01 10.66
N ASN A 149 -11.99 24.82 11.08
CA ASN A 149 -11.96 24.41 12.49
C ASN A 149 -10.53 24.19 13.04
N GLY A 150 -9.50 24.47 12.22
CA GLY A 150 -8.11 24.29 12.58
C GLY A 150 -7.67 22.81 12.62
N PHE A 151 -6.37 22.60 12.84
CA PHE A 151 -5.78 21.28 12.89
C PHE A 151 -5.66 20.77 14.33
N ILE A 152 -5.94 19.50 14.54
CA ILE A 152 -5.72 18.84 15.83
C ILE A 152 -4.23 18.83 16.11
N ARG A 153 -3.86 19.29 17.31
CA ARG A 153 -2.50 19.21 17.82
C ARG A 153 -2.36 17.94 18.66
N TYR A 154 -1.27 17.22 18.41
CA TYR A 154 -0.91 16.02 19.16
C TYR A 154 0.34 16.28 19.97
N ARG A 155 0.40 15.71 21.17
CA ARG A 155 1.59 15.66 22.01
C ARG A 155 1.99 14.20 22.17
N VAL A 156 3.29 13.90 22.02
CA VAL A 156 3.79 12.56 22.27
C VAL A 156 3.75 12.29 23.78
N ARG A 157 2.95 11.30 24.17
CA ARG A 157 2.85 10.83 25.56
C ARG A 157 3.82 9.69 25.82
N ARG A 158 3.94 8.76 24.86
CA ARG A 158 4.75 7.54 25.00
C ARG A 158 5.43 7.22 23.67
N HIS A 159 6.74 7.27 23.64
CA HIS A 159 7.56 6.80 22.52
C HIS A 159 8.35 5.58 22.99
N THR A 160 8.02 4.38 22.47
CA THR A 160 8.50 3.09 22.98
C THR A 160 9.83 2.64 22.39
N GLY A 161 10.30 3.31 21.35
CA GLY A 161 11.56 2.98 20.69
C GLY A 161 11.55 3.23 19.18
N PRO A 162 12.58 2.79 18.44
CA PRO A 162 12.81 3.19 17.07
C PRO A 162 11.80 2.61 16.05
N VAL A 163 11.12 1.51 16.37
CA VAL A 163 10.20 0.84 15.43
C VAL A 163 8.77 1.33 15.65
N ALA A 164 8.12 1.79 14.58
CA ALA A 164 6.74 2.24 14.65
C ALA A 164 5.78 1.08 14.98
N PRO A 165 4.80 1.28 15.88
CA PRO A 165 3.79 0.28 16.18
C PRO A 165 2.96 -0.06 14.93
N SER A 166 2.61 -1.34 14.77
CA SER A 166 1.82 -1.85 13.63
C SER A 166 0.38 -2.08 14.04
N PHE A 167 -0.57 -1.43 13.37
CA PHE A 167 -1.99 -1.63 13.64
C PHE A 167 -2.48 -2.98 13.09
N ARG A 168 -3.14 -3.77 13.93
CA ARG A 168 -3.80 -5.04 13.61
C ARG A 168 -5.32 -4.84 13.58
N PRO A 169 -5.95 -4.90 12.39
CA PRO A 169 -7.40 -4.67 12.27
C PRO A 169 -8.23 -5.71 13.02
N GLU A 170 -7.74 -6.94 13.09
CA GLU A 170 -8.45 -8.09 13.68
C GLU A 170 -8.69 -7.91 15.18
N SER A 171 -7.71 -7.35 15.88
CA SER A 171 -7.79 -7.10 17.34
C SER A 171 -8.07 -5.63 17.67
N SER A 172 -8.22 -4.76 16.68
CA SER A 172 -8.31 -3.29 16.87
C SER A 172 -7.22 -2.73 17.77
N ALA A 173 -6.04 -3.33 17.74
CA ALA A 173 -4.90 -3.03 18.61
C ALA A 173 -3.65 -2.68 17.80
N PHE A 174 -2.69 -2.03 18.45
CA PHE A 174 -1.34 -1.91 17.93
C PHE A 174 -0.46 -3.02 18.49
N TYR A 175 0.32 -3.66 17.61
CA TYR A 175 1.45 -4.46 18.05
C TYR A 175 2.67 -3.57 18.18
N ASP A 176 3.17 -3.40 19.39
CA ASP A 176 4.37 -2.62 19.68
C ASP A 176 5.60 -3.53 19.55
N HIS A 177 6.37 -3.30 18.49
CA HIS A 177 7.56 -4.09 18.20
C HIS A 177 8.70 -3.87 19.18
N ASN A 178 8.72 -2.71 19.86
CA ASN A 178 9.78 -2.38 20.82
C ASN A 178 9.53 -3.05 22.18
N LEU A 179 8.24 -3.26 22.53
CA LEU A 179 7.83 -3.88 23.78
C LEU A 179 7.45 -5.36 23.61
N GLY A 180 7.24 -5.82 22.36
CA GLY A 180 6.81 -7.17 22.07
C GLY A 180 5.37 -7.50 22.50
N GLN A 181 4.48 -6.51 22.66
CA GLN A 181 3.11 -6.68 23.16
C GLN A 181 2.06 -5.95 22.35
N GLU A 182 0.81 -6.38 22.49
CA GLU A 182 -0.35 -5.67 21.92
C GLU A 182 -0.84 -4.59 22.87
N VAL A 183 -1.19 -3.42 22.31
CA VAL A 183 -1.76 -2.28 23.01
C VAL A 183 -3.12 -1.98 22.40
N CYS A 184 -4.21 -2.19 23.15
CA CYS A 184 -5.57 -1.95 22.70
C CYS A 184 -5.83 -0.47 22.41
N CYS A 185 -6.71 -0.19 21.44
CA CYS A 185 -7.17 1.15 21.10
C CYS A 185 -8.46 1.49 21.88
N ASP A 186 -8.51 1.14 23.17
CA ASP A 186 -9.65 1.43 24.04
C ASP A 186 -9.42 2.77 24.72
N GLY A 187 -9.99 3.82 24.13
CA GLY A 187 -10.00 5.17 24.69
C GLY A 187 -11.29 5.87 24.40
#